data_f34c2af4b35fdc0346598f1832910c07
#
_entry.id   f34c2af4b35fdc0346598f1832910c07
#
_cell.length_a   1.000
_cell.length_b   1.000
_cell.length_c   1.000
_cell.angle_alpha   90.00
_cell.angle_beta   90.00
_cell.angle_gamma   90.00
#
_symmetry.space_group_name_H-M   'P 1'
#
loop_
_entity.id
_entity.type
_entity.pdbx_description
1 polymer ?
#
loop_
_entity_poly.entity_id
_entity_poly.type
_entity_poly.pdbx_seq_one_letter_code
_entity_poly.pdbx_strand_id
1 'polypeptide(L)'
;WLSNEKWERFKELNVSLDGKNILDVGSGNGYYAFRMLGEGASKILCLEPNLMHVSQFLAINKMMSSESIRMVPERLEDMALKTTTFDIVFSMGLLYHQRNPSKHINDLKEMVKEGGKLIIETIILPDECGLFLEPDLSRYASMPNVHFVHSDIGCKTLFEESKLFLRNESVAIKTTNQEQRKTKWMPFKSFESALNPKNNNETIEGYPAPKRKFYVLEK
;
A
#
# COMPACT_ATOMS: atom_id res chain seq x y z
N TRP A 1 0.73 -13.11 7.07
CA TRP A 1 0.58 -12.76 5.68
C TRP A 1 1.56 -13.51 4.81
N LEU A 2 1.11 -13.94 3.64
CA LEU A 2 1.98 -14.38 2.55
C LEU A 2 2.31 -13.15 1.68
N SER A 3 3.17 -12.27 2.19
CA SER A 3 3.50 -11.00 1.54
C SER A 3 4.15 -11.17 0.17
N ASN A 4 4.73 -12.35 -0.09
CA ASN A 4 5.22 -12.73 -1.42
C ASN A 4 4.11 -12.76 -2.48
N GLU A 5 2.89 -13.19 -2.16
CA GLU A 5 1.77 -13.21 -3.12
C GLU A 5 1.41 -11.81 -3.62
N LYS A 6 1.39 -10.83 -2.70
CA LYS A 6 1.20 -9.42 -3.08
C LYS A 6 2.35 -8.92 -3.97
N TRP A 7 3.60 -9.32 -3.68
CA TRP A 7 4.75 -8.95 -4.49
C TRP A 7 4.70 -9.56 -5.89
N GLU A 8 4.30 -10.83 -6.04
CA GLU A 8 4.16 -11.46 -7.35
C GLU A 8 3.08 -10.75 -8.19
N ARG A 9 1.95 -10.36 -7.59
CA ARG A 9 0.93 -9.53 -8.28
C ARG A 9 1.47 -8.19 -8.77
N PHE A 10 2.36 -7.54 -8.01
CA PHE A 10 3.04 -6.34 -8.48
C PHE A 10 3.95 -6.64 -9.69
N LYS A 11 4.70 -7.74 -9.65
CA LYS A 11 5.62 -8.12 -10.74
C LYS A 11 4.89 -8.36 -12.08
N GLU A 12 3.65 -8.84 -12.04
CA GLU A 12 2.82 -9.03 -13.24
C GLU A 12 2.56 -7.70 -14.00
N LEU A 13 2.70 -6.55 -13.32
CA LEU A 13 2.58 -5.24 -13.95
C LEU A 13 3.80 -4.83 -14.79
N ASN A 14 4.87 -5.61 -14.75
CA ASN A 14 6.09 -5.41 -15.55
C ASN A 14 6.72 -4.01 -15.39
N VAL A 15 6.69 -3.45 -14.18
CA VAL A 15 7.38 -2.19 -13.86
C VAL A 15 8.83 -2.48 -13.49
N SER A 16 9.78 -2.02 -14.33
CA SER A 16 11.19 -2.18 -14.04
C SER A 16 11.62 -1.31 -12.86
N LEU A 17 12.29 -1.93 -11.87
CA LEU A 17 12.87 -1.27 -10.71
C LEU A 17 14.40 -1.10 -10.87
N ASP A 18 14.99 -1.70 -11.89
CA ASP A 18 16.44 -1.72 -12.10
C ASP A 18 17.01 -0.31 -12.20
N GLY A 19 18.03 -0.03 -11.40
CA GLY A 19 18.71 1.27 -11.31
C GLY A 19 17.87 2.42 -10.73
N LYS A 20 16.63 2.19 -10.26
CA LYS A 20 15.70 3.24 -9.82
C LYS A 20 15.96 3.69 -8.39
N ASN A 21 15.73 4.99 -8.13
CA ASN A 21 15.62 5.55 -6.80
C ASN A 21 14.14 5.51 -6.38
N ILE A 22 13.87 4.85 -5.28
CA ILE A 22 12.50 4.51 -4.85
C ILE A 22 12.18 5.13 -3.49
N LEU A 23 10.96 5.64 -3.33
CA LEU A 23 10.35 5.96 -2.05
C LEU A 23 9.26 4.92 -1.75
N ASP A 24 9.34 4.28 -0.59
CA ASP A 24 8.33 3.34 -0.09
C ASP A 24 7.64 3.93 1.14
N VAL A 25 6.41 4.39 0.96
CA VAL A 25 5.63 5.07 2.02
C VAL A 25 4.78 4.06 2.76
N GLY A 26 4.92 4.00 4.09
CA GLY A 26 4.28 2.99 4.94
C GLY A 26 4.90 1.61 4.73
N SER A 27 6.22 1.56 4.69
CA SER A 27 7.00 0.37 4.33
C SER A 27 6.92 -0.77 5.35
N GLY A 28 6.29 -0.56 6.51
CA GLY A 28 6.22 -1.57 7.56
C GLY A 28 7.63 -2.00 8.00
N ASN A 29 7.84 -3.29 8.13
CA ASN A 29 9.16 -3.83 8.49
C ASN A 29 10.16 -3.90 7.31
N GLY A 30 9.85 -3.27 6.18
CA GLY A 30 10.75 -3.19 5.02
C GLY A 30 10.73 -4.41 4.09
N TYR A 31 9.81 -5.36 4.26
CA TYR A 31 9.75 -6.56 3.42
C TYR A 31 9.78 -6.22 1.93
N TYR A 32 8.95 -5.28 1.48
CA TYR A 32 8.89 -4.91 0.06
C TYR A 32 10.13 -4.12 -0.38
N ALA A 33 10.71 -3.30 0.48
CA ALA A 33 11.96 -2.61 0.18
C ALA A 33 13.11 -3.59 -0.09
N PHE A 34 13.21 -4.67 0.69
CA PHE A 34 14.19 -5.74 0.40
C PHE A 34 13.88 -6.48 -0.90
N ARG A 35 12.60 -6.66 -1.26
CA ARG A 35 12.22 -7.22 -2.57
C ARG A 35 12.59 -6.28 -3.72
N MET A 36 12.35 -4.97 -3.57
CA MET A 36 12.73 -3.94 -4.55
C MET A 36 14.24 -3.93 -4.78
N LEU A 37 15.05 -4.07 -3.71
CA LEU A 37 16.48 -4.20 -3.83
C LEU A 37 16.87 -5.43 -4.64
N GLY A 38 16.22 -6.57 -4.39
CA GLY A 38 16.44 -7.81 -5.15
C GLY A 38 16.07 -7.72 -6.64
N GLU A 39 15.20 -6.78 -7.02
CA GLU A 39 14.84 -6.47 -8.41
C GLU A 39 15.72 -5.35 -9.02
N GLY A 40 16.85 -5.02 -8.38
CA GLY A 40 17.86 -4.11 -8.93
C GLY A 40 17.68 -2.63 -8.60
N ALA A 41 16.78 -2.26 -7.67
CA ALA A 41 16.66 -0.87 -7.25
C ALA A 41 17.98 -0.31 -6.73
N SER A 42 18.33 0.92 -7.14
CA SER A 42 19.62 1.56 -6.79
C SER A 42 19.62 2.06 -5.34
N LYS A 43 18.57 2.81 -4.97
CA LYS A 43 18.40 3.36 -3.62
C LYS A 43 16.95 3.32 -3.23
N ILE A 44 16.68 2.99 -1.98
CA ILE A 44 15.33 2.94 -1.43
C ILE A 44 15.29 3.72 -0.13
N LEU A 45 14.41 4.71 -0.08
CA LEU A 45 14.03 5.40 1.15
C LEU A 45 12.68 4.88 1.62
N CYS A 46 12.63 4.42 2.86
CA CYS A 46 11.41 3.92 3.49
C CYS A 46 10.91 4.93 4.51
N LEU A 47 9.60 5.24 4.49
CA LEU A 47 8.92 6.01 5.53
C LEU A 47 8.03 5.08 6.34
N GLU A 48 8.26 4.99 7.66
CA GLU A 48 7.48 4.14 8.56
C GLU A 48 7.45 4.75 9.97
N PRO A 49 6.31 5.29 10.43
CA PRO A 49 6.24 5.94 11.74
C PRO A 49 6.23 4.97 12.93
N ASN A 50 5.97 3.69 12.72
CA ASN A 50 5.91 2.71 13.79
C ASN A 50 7.31 2.21 14.17
N LEU A 51 7.79 2.62 15.33
CA LEU A 51 9.14 2.28 15.82
C LEU A 51 9.40 0.78 15.97
N MET A 52 8.36 -0.03 16.20
CA MET A 52 8.51 -1.49 16.22
C MET A 52 8.88 -2.03 14.83
N HIS A 53 8.22 -1.55 13.78
CA HIS A 53 8.57 -1.93 12.41
C HIS A 53 9.97 -1.43 12.02
N VAL A 54 10.31 -0.20 12.40
CA VAL A 54 11.66 0.36 12.20
C VAL A 54 12.71 -0.53 12.88
N SER A 55 12.48 -0.96 14.12
CA SER A 55 13.41 -1.84 14.83
C SER A 55 13.57 -3.21 14.15
N GLN A 56 12.48 -3.78 13.63
CA GLN A 56 12.52 -5.02 12.85
C GLN A 56 13.32 -4.84 11.56
N PHE A 57 13.09 -3.74 10.83
CA PHE A 57 13.88 -3.40 9.65
C PHE A 57 15.36 -3.27 9.95
N LEU A 58 15.73 -2.51 11.01
CA LEU A 58 17.13 -2.28 11.37
C LEU A 58 17.84 -3.60 11.70
N ALA A 59 17.17 -4.52 12.39
CA ALA A 59 17.74 -5.84 12.72
C ALA A 59 18.05 -6.64 11.45
N ILE A 60 17.12 -6.68 10.49
CA ILE A 60 17.30 -7.40 9.21
C ILE A 60 18.35 -6.70 8.35
N ASN A 61 18.28 -5.37 8.22
CA ASN A 61 19.22 -4.61 7.39
C ASN A 61 20.65 -4.72 7.90
N LYS A 62 20.84 -4.82 9.22
CA LYS A 62 22.16 -5.07 9.80
C LYS A 62 22.74 -6.43 9.38
N MET A 63 21.92 -7.47 9.27
CA MET A 63 22.35 -8.79 8.80
C MET A 63 22.69 -8.76 7.31
N MET A 64 21.96 -7.99 6.51
CA MET A 64 22.18 -7.82 5.07
C MET A 64 23.30 -6.86 4.75
N SER A 65 23.70 -6.00 5.69
CA SER A 65 24.73 -4.96 5.52
C SER A 65 24.48 -4.06 4.29
N SER A 66 23.21 -3.77 3.97
CA SER A 66 22.85 -2.96 2.82
C SER A 66 22.87 -1.47 3.15
N GLU A 67 23.60 -0.70 2.38
CA GLU A 67 23.62 0.76 2.41
C GLU A 67 22.62 1.40 1.43
N SER A 68 22.04 0.58 0.55
CA SER A 68 21.10 1.04 -0.49
C SER A 68 19.67 1.25 0.04
N ILE A 69 19.35 0.74 1.22
CA ILE A 69 18.03 0.92 1.85
C ILE A 69 18.21 1.73 3.13
N ARG A 70 17.41 2.78 3.27
CA ARG A 70 17.32 3.55 4.50
C ARG A 70 15.87 3.67 4.95
N MET A 71 15.64 3.60 6.24
CA MET A 71 14.31 3.80 6.82
C MET A 71 14.35 4.97 7.81
N VAL A 72 13.38 5.87 7.70
CA VAL A 72 13.17 6.97 8.62
C VAL A 72 11.83 6.83 9.33
N PRO A 73 11.76 7.11 10.65
CA PRO A 73 10.55 6.97 11.46
C PRO A 73 9.63 8.20 11.29
N GLU A 74 9.26 8.49 10.04
CA GLU A 74 8.47 9.67 9.69
C GLU A 74 7.25 9.27 8.85
N ARG A 75 6.25 10.14 8.85
CA ARG A 75 5.14 10.09 7.89
C ARG A 75 5.49 10.95 6.68
N LEU A 76 4.81 10.71 5.57
CA LEU A 76 5.00 11.50 4.35
C LEU A 76 4.74 13.02 4.59
N GLU A 77 3.73 13.34 5.36
CA GLU A 77 3.35 14.71 5.72
C GLU A 77 4.39 15.45 6.56
N ASP A 78 5.19 14.71 7.34
CA ASP A 78 6.20 15.23 8.25
C ASP A 78 7.59 15.29 7.58
N MET A 79 7.73 14.73 6.39
CA MET A 79 9.01 14.63 5.69
C MET A 79 9.59 16.01 5.38
N ALA A 80 10.79 16.29 5.92
CA ALA A 80 11.47 17.56 5.75
C ALA A 80 12.04 17.77 4.32
N LEU A 81 12.27 16.69 3.57
CA LEU A 81 12.93 16.70 2.25
C LEU A 81 11.92 16.78 1.09
N LYS A 82 11.02 17.77 1.09
CA LYS A 82 10.04 17.97 0.01
C LYS A 82 10.64 18.31 -1.37
N THR A 83 11.94 18.54 -1.44
CA THR A 83 12.65 18.87 -2.69
C THR A 83 13.25 17.64 -3.38
N THR A 84 13.28 16.49 -2.70
CA THR A 84 13.82 15.25 -3.28
C THR A 84 12.70 14.48 -3.98
N THR A 85 12.90 14.15 -5.25
CA THR A 85 11.96 13.36 -6.04
C THR A 85 12.56 12.01 -6.42
N PHE A 86 11.68 11.03 -6.66
CA PHE A 86 12.03 9.63 -6.89
C PHE A 86 11.54 9.17 -8.27
N ASP A 87 12.24 8.19 -8.83
CA ASP A 87 11.83 7.59 -10.11
C ASP A 87 10.52 6.81 -9.94
N ILE A 88 10.36 6.17 -8.76
CA ILE A 88 9.13 5.43 -8.41
C ILE A 88 8.80 5.70 -6.94
N VAL A 89 7.51 5.95 -6.68
CA VAL A 89 6.96 6.06 -5.32
C VAL A 89 5.95 4.95 -5.10
N PHE A 90 6.06 4.23 -3.99
CA PHE A 90 5.10 3.20 -3.59
C PHE A 90 4.27 3.68 -2.40
N SER A 91 2.98 3.37 -2.44
CA SER A 91 2.05 3.49 -1.31
C SER A 91 1.12 2.28 -1.34
N MET A 92 1.45 1.26 -0.54
CA MET A 92 0.76 -0.01 -0.56
C MET A 92 0.01 -0.27 0.76
N GLY A 93 -1.33 -0.29 0.68
CA GLY A 93 -2.17 -0.55 1.84
C GLY A 93 -2.39 0.66 2.75
N LEU A 94 -2.23 1.89 2.24
CA LEU A 94 -2.35 3.11 3.03
C LEU A 94 -3.55 3.98 2.67
N LEU A 95 -4.04 3.94 1.43
CA LEU A 95 -5.04 4.89 0.93
C LEU A 95 -6.31 4.88 1.78
N TYR A 96 -6.79 3.71 2.16
CA TYR A 96 -8.00 3.56 2.97
C TYR A 96 -7.84 4.01 4.44
N HIS A 97 -6.61 4.23 4.89
CA HIS A 97 -6.31 4.80 6.22
C HIS A 97 -6.22 6.32 6.21
N GLN A 98 -6.29 6.96 5.05
CA GLN A 98 -6.16 8.41 4.96
C GLN A 98 -7.47 9.11 5.29
N ARG A 99 -7.40 10.14 6.14
CA ARG A 99 -8.54 11.04 6.41
C ARG A 99 -8.82 12.00 5.27
N ASN A 100 -7.83 12.25 4.44
CA ASN A 100 -7.92 13.06 3.23
C ASN A 100 -7.18 12.34 2.10
N PRO A 101 -7.86 11.43 1.37
CA PRO A 101 -7.26 10.66 0.29
C PRO A 101 -6.69 11.55 -0.84
N SER A 102 -7.39 12.62 -1.22
CA SER A 102 -6.93 13.55 -2.27
C SER A 102 -5.63 14.23 -1.88
N LYS A 103 -5.51 14.70 -0.63
CA LYS A 103 -4.27 15.27 -0.13
C LYS A 103 -3.13 14.25 -0.16
N HIS A 104 -3.39 13.02 0.28
CA HIS A 104 -2.38 11.96 0.29
C HIS A 104 -1.86 11.65 -1.12
N ILE A 105 -2.75 11.53 -2.11
CA ILE A 105 -2.35 11.30 -3.51
C ILE A 105 -1.53 12.47 -4.05
N ASN A 106 -1.90 13.72 -3.74
CA ASN A 106 -1.14 14.88 -4.15
C ASN A 106 0.24 14.94 -3.46
N ASP A 107 0.32 14.64 -2.16
CA ASP A 107 1.60 14.60 -1.43
C ASP A 107 2.53 13.50 -2.03
N LEU A 108 1.99 12.33 -2.39
CA LEU A 108 2.74 11.28 -3.08
C LEU A 108 3.21 11.73 -4.47
N LYS A 109 2.34 12.39 -5.24
CA LYS A 109 2.66 12.92 -6.57
C LYS A 109 3.83 13.91 -6.53
N GLU A 110 3.87 14.78 -5.51
CA GLU A 110 4.99 15.73 -5.35
C GLU A 110 6.34 15.01 -5.18
N MET A 111 6.35 13.81 -4.62
CA MET A 111 7.56 13.00 -4.47
C MET A 111 7.99 12.29 -5.76
N VAL A 112 7.14 12.22 -6.79
CA VAL A 112 7.44 11.59 -8.07
C VAL A 112 8.11 12.59 -9.00
N LYS A 113 9.20 12.19 -9.69
CA LYS A 113 9.81 12.94 -10.79
C LYS A 113 8.84 13.09 -11.97
N GLU A 114 9.04 14.09 -12.81
CA GLU A 114 8.35 14.16 -14.11
C GLU A 114 8.65 12.89 -14.93
N GLY A 115 7.59 12.26 -15.47
CA GLY A 115 7.68 10.96 -16.14
C GLY A 115 7.98 9.77 -15.23
N GLY A 116 8.04 9.98 -13.91
CA GLY A 116 8.17 8.93 -12.91
C GLY A 116 6.84 8.23 -12.62
N LYS A 117 6.87 7.19 -11.78
CA LYS A 117 5.69 6.37 -11.49
C LYS A 117 5.29 6.41 -10.03
N LEU A 118 3.98 6.44 -9.80
CA LEU A 118 3.37 6.22 -8.51
C LEU A 118 2.64 4.87 -8.53
N ILE A 119 3.02 4.00 -7.61
CA ILE A 119 2.42 2.67 -7.46
C ILE A 119 1.51 2.69 -6.23
N ILE A 120 0.21 2.55 -6.46
CA ILE A 120 -0.79 2.47 -5.39
C ILE A 120 -1.30 1.03 -5.31
N GLU A 121 -1.32 0.45 -4.11
CA GLU A 121 -2.10 -0.75 -3.83
C GLU A 121 -3.10 -0.44 -2.73
N THR A 122 -4.36 -0.78 -2.96
CA THR A 122 -5.42 -0.46 -2.01
C THR A 122 -6.54 -1.51 -2.01
N ILE A 123 -7.35 -1.47 -0.98
CA ILE A 123 -8.64 -2.18 -0.96
C ILE A 123 -9.60 -1.41 -1.87
N ILE A 124 -10.36 -2.14 -2.66
CA ILE A 124 -11.42 -1.59 -3.50
C ILE A 124 -12.76 -2.27 -3.22
N LEU A 125 -13.83 -1.50 -3.41
CA LEU A 125 -15.21 -1.95 -3.37
C LEU A 125 -15.73 -2.27 -4.78
N PRO A 126 -16.84 -3.04 -4.87
CA PRO A 126 -17.63 -3.09 -6.10
C PRO A 126 -18.14 -1.68 -6.48
N ASP A 127 -18.18 -1.38 -7.79
CA ASP A 127 -18.57 -0.05 -8.29
C ASP A 127 -20.03 0.31 -7.97
N GLU A 128 -20.88 -0.69 -7.72
CA GLU A 128 -22.27 -0.52 -7.28
C GLU A 128 -22.38 0.19 -5.91
N CYS A 129 -21.30 0.20 -5.13
CA CYS A 129 -21.23 0.92 -3.85
C CYS A 129 -21.02 2.43 -4.01
N GLY A 130 -20.92 2.96 -5.24
CA GLY A 130 -20.59 4.35 -5.54
C GLY A 130 -19.08 4.60 -5.57
N LEU A 131 -18.66 5.85 -5.44
CA LEU A 131 -17.24 6.20 -5.54
C LEU A 131 -16.42 5.74 -4.32
N PHE A 132 -17.00 5.81 -3.13
CA PHE A 132 -16.36 5.37 -1.89
C PHE A 132 -17.40 5.08 -0.81
N LEU A 133 -16.95 4.35 0.20
CA LEU A 133 -17.63 4.08 1.46
C LEU A 133 -16.84 4.72 2.61
N GLU A 134 -17.54 5.41 3.51
CA GLU A 134 -17.03 5.81 4.82
C GLU A 134 -17.52 4.80 5.86
N PRO A 135 -16.67 3.90 6.35
CA PRO A 135 -17.11 2.88 7.29
C PRO A 135 -17.48 3.49 8.65
N ASP A 136 -18.58 3.02 9.25
CA ASP A 136 -18.99 3.39 10.59
C ASP A 136 -17.87 3.15 11.60
N LEU A 137 -17.70 4.07 12.53
CA LEU A 137 -16.65 4.04 13.56
C LEU A 137 -15.24 3.88 12.97
N SER A 138 -15.03 4.27 11.70
CA SER A 138 -13.78 4.06 10.97
C SER A 138 -13.26 2.62 11.06
N ARG A 139 -14.16 1.63 10.92
CA ARG A 139 -13.84 0.20 11.03
C ARG A 139 -14.32 -0.56 9.81
N TYR A 140 -13.41 -1.32 9.20
CA TYR A 140 -13.67 -2.17 8.04
C TYR A 140 -12.88 -3.47 8.12
N ALA A 141 -13.54 -4.60 7.96
CA ALA A 141 -12.94 -5.94 8.10
C ALA A 141 -12.13 -6.09 9.41
N SER A 142 -12.71 -5.66 10.53
CA SER A 142 -12.10 -5.59 11.87
C SER A 142 -10.86 -4.68 11.97
N MET A 143 -10.44 -4.01 10.90
CA MET A 143 -9.34 -3.04 10.93
C MET A 143 -9.82 -1.70 11.45
N PRO A 144 -9.16 -1.11 12.46
CA PRO A 144 -9.42 0.26 12.89
C PRO A 144 -8.78 1.27 11.92
N ASN A 145 -9.20 2.54 12.04
CA ASN A 145 -8.64 3.67 11.28
C ASN A 145 -8.77 3.51 9.75
N VAL A 146 -9.85 2.87 9.30
CA VAL A 146 -10.25 2.85 7.89
C VAL A 146 -11.26 3.96 7.69
N HIS A 147 -10.88 4.99 6.94
CA HIS A 147 -11.71 6.19 6.78
C HIS A 147 -12.47 6.19 5.46
N PHE A 148 -11.80 5.77 4.37
CA PHE A 148 -12.40 5.74 3.05
C PHE A 148 -11.99 4.47 2.32
N VAL A 149 -12.95 3.69 1.84
CA VAL A 149 -12.70 2.57 0.93
C VAL A 149 -13.30 2.94 -0.41
N HIS A 150 -12.47 3.14 -1.43
CA HIS A 150 -12.93 3.54 -2.76
C HIS A 150 -13.32 2.32 -3.61
N SER A 151 -14.23 2.51 -4.57
CA SER A 151 -14.43 1.59 -5.67
C SER A 151 -13.32 1.75 -6.72
N ASP A 152 -13.32 0.93 -7.77
CA ASP A 152 -12.38 1.09 -8.88
C ASP A 152 -12.58 2.43 -9.59
N ILE A 153 -13.84 2.78 -9.88
CA ILE A 153 -14.20 4.09 -10.45
C ILE A 153 -13.77 5.22 -9.51
N GLY A 154 -14.03 5.08 -8.21
CA GLY A 154 -13.65 6.09 -7.21
C GLY A 154 -12.14 6.31 -7.14
N CYS A 155 -11.32 5.25 -7.21
CA CYS A 155 -9.87 5.37 -7.29
C CYS A 155 -9.45 6.13 -8.57
N LYS A 156 -9.98 5.75 -9.73
CA LYS A 156 -9.66 6.39 -11.01
C LYS A 156 -10.03 7.87 -11.03
N THR A 157 -11.22 8.23 -10.53
CA THR A 157 -11.63 9.62 -10.37
C THR A 157 -10.64 10.40 -9.49
N LEU A 158 -10.24 9.84 -8.36
CA LEU A 158 -9.27 10.46 -7.45
C LEU A 158 -7.92 10.71 -8.13
N PHE A 159 -7.45 9.78 -8.98
CA PHE A 159 -6.20 9.92 -9.71
C PHE A 159 -6.29 10.97 -10.82
N GLU A 160 -7.40 11.01 -11.56
CA GLU A 160 -7.66 12.01 -12.60
C GLU A 160 -7.73 13.42 -12.02
N GLU A 161 -8.44 13.62 -10.91
CA GLU A 161 -8.50 14.90 -10.19
C GLU A 161 -7.11 15.37 -9.73
N SER A 162 -6.22 14.42 -9.39
CA SER A 162 -4.83 14.69 -9.05
C SER A 162 -3.92 14.86 -10.27
N LYS A 163 -4.46 14.79 -11.50
CA LYS A 163 -3.70 14.89 -12.76
C LYS A 163 -2.60 13.84 -12.85
N LEU A 164 -2.92 12.61 -12.48
CA LEU A 164 -2.08 11.43 -12.65
C LEU A 164 -2.66 10.56 -13.76
N PHE A 165 -1.80 10.05 -14.62
CA PHE A 165 -2.21 9.23 -15.77
C PHE A 165 -2.12 7.75 -15.43
N LEU A 166 -3.23 7.03 -15.47
CA LEU A 166 -3.24 5.58 -15.30
C LEU A 166 -2.56 4.91 -16.51
N ARG A 167 -1.48 4.16 -16.26
CA ARG A 167 -0.69 3.45 -17.28
C ARG A 167 -0.93 1.96 -17.28
N ASN A 168 -1.14 1.38 -16.12
CA ASN A 168 -1.43 -0.05 -15.96
C ASN A 168 -2.17 -0.31 -14.66
N GLU A 169 -2.87 -1.42 -14.56
CA GLU A 169 -3.56 -1.85 -13.35
C GLU A 169 -3.64 -3.37 -13.27
N SER A 170 -3.68 -3.92 -12.07
CA SER A 170 -3.91 -5.35 -11.90
C SER A 170 -5.40 -5.69 -11.95
N VAL A 171 -5.73 -6.96 -12.07
CA VAL A 171 -7.07 -7.43 -11.71
C VAL A 171 -7.32 -7.26 -10.22
N ALA A 172 -8.58 -7.06 -9.85
CA ALA A 172 -8.99 -7.01 -8.45
C ALA A 172 -9.02 -8.42 -7.86
N ILE A 173 -8.23 -8.69 -6.82
CA ILE A 173 -8.14 -10.01 -6.19
C ILE A 173 -8.76 -9.97 -4.79
N LYS A 174 -9.67 -10.92 -4.51
CA LYS A 174 -10.25 -11.09 -3.19
C LYS A 174 -9.17 -11.52 -2.20
N THR A 175 -9.09 -10.85 -1.07
CA THR A 175 -8.22 -11.27 0.04
C THR A 175 -8.68 -12.62 0.57
N THR A 176 -7.77 -13.56 0.78
CA THR A 176 -8.06 -14.92 1.23
C THR A 176 -7.52 -15.20 2.63
N ASN A 177 -8.10 -16.19 3.29
CA ASN A 177 -7.61 -16.71 4.58
C ASN A 177 -6.24 -17.38 4.46
N GLN A 178 -5.86 -17.81 3.26
CA GLN A 178 -4.52 -18.36 3.01
C GLN A 178 -3.48 -17.25 2.99
N GLU A 179 -3.73 -16.16 2.26
CA GLU A 179 -2.83 -15.00 2.21
C GLU A 179 -2.69 -14.34 3.59
N GLN A 180 -3.78 -14.17 4.32
CA GLN A 180 -3.81 -13.57 5.67
C GLN A 180 -4.04 -14.61 6.75
N ARG A 181 -3.31 -15.71 6.69
CA ARG A 181 -3.45 -16.82 7.61
C ARG A 181 -3.02 -16.46 9.03
N LYS A 182 -3.66 -17.10 10.01
CA LYS A 182 -3.23 -17.10 11.39
C LYS A 182 -1.91 -17.90 11.52
N THR A 183 -0.96 -17.37 12.29
CA THR A 183 0.30 -18.06 12.60
C THR A 183 0.57 -17.96 14.10
N LYS A 184 1.51 -18.78 14.62
CA LYS A 184 1.94 -18.71 16.02
C LYS A 184 2.54 -17.35 16.41
N TRP A 185 3.04 -16.59 15.43
CA TRP A 185 3.65 -15.27 15.60
C TRP A 185 2.63 -14.12 15.52
N MET A 186 1.38 -14.42 15.17
CA MET A 186 0.30 -13.44 15.03
C MET A 186 -0.79 -13.76 16.05
N PRO A 187 -0.69 -13.22 17.28
CA PRO A 187 -1.64 -13.49 18.35
C PRO A 187 -2.98 -12.74 18.16
N PHE A 188 -3.07 -11.88 17.16
CA PHE A 188 -4.24 -11.05 16.90
C PHE A 188 -5.31 -11.77 16.07
N LYS A 189 -6.44 -11.09 15.85
CA LYS A 189 -7.52 -11.60 15.00
C LYS A 189 -7.01 -11.90 13.59
N SER A 190 -7.34 -13.06 13.05
CA SER A 190 -7.06 -13.44 11.66
C SER A 190 -8.10 -12.81 10.72
N PHE A 191 -7.80 -12.79 9.43
CA PHE A 191 -8.76 -12.32 8.41
C PHE A 191 -10.07 -13.10 8.43
N GLU A 192 -10.01 -14.39 8.74
CA GLU A 192 -11.20 -15.24 8.89
C GLU A 192 -12.21 -14.65 9.89
N SER A 193 -11.74 -14.11 11.01
CA SER A 193 -12.62 -13.47 12.01
C SER A 193 -13.13 -12.08 11.62
N ALA A 194 -12.64 -11.53 10.50
CA ALA A 194 -13.09 -10.26 9.96
C ALA A 194 -14.21 -10.39 8.93
N LEU A 195 -14.50 -11.63 8.50
CA LEU A 195 -15.59 -11.92 7.57
C LEU A 195 -16.87 -12.34 8.33
N ASN A 196 -18.01 -12.07 7.71
CA ASN A 196 -19.30 -12.55 8.18
C ASN A 196 -19.32 -14.09 8.12
N PRO A 197 -19.53 -14.80 9.25
CA PRO A 197 -19.50 -16.26 9.27
C PRO A 197 -20.62 -16.93 8.44
N LYS A 198 -21.67 -16.17 8.10
CA LYS A 198 -22.78 -16.64 7.26
C LYS A 198 -22.60 -16.29 5.78
N ASN A 199 -21.77 -15.31 5.46
CA ASN A 199 -21.53 -14.83 4.10
C ASN A 199 -20.09 -14.30 3.92
N ASN A 200 -19.20 -15.12 3.40
CA ASN A 200 -17.79 -14.76 3.16
C ASN A 200 -17.59 -13.66 2.12
N ASN A 201 -18.65 -13.14 1.49
CA ASN A 201 -18.59 -11.98 0.62
C ASN A 201 -18.81 -10.65 1.35
N GLU A 202 -19.00 -10.71 2.67
CA GLU A 202 -19.19 -9.56 3.53
C GLU A 202 -18.20 -9.57 4.70
N THR A 203 -17.90 -8.39 5.20
CA THR A 203 -17.15 -8.22 6.46
C THR A 203 -18.10 -8.47 7.65
N ILE A 204 -17.53 -8.60 8.85
CA ILE A 204 -18.32 -8.72 10.10
C ILE A 204 -19.20 -7.48 10.35
N GLU A 205 -18.82 -6.33 9.79
CA GLU A 205 -19.57 -5.08 9.86
C GLU A 205 -20.68 -4.98 8.79
N GLY A 206 -20.77 -5.96 7.87
CA GLY A 206 -21.79 -5.99 6.81
C GLY A 206 -21.40 -5.29 5.51
N TYR A 207 -20.16 -4.87 5.36
CA TYR A 207 -19.63 -4.30 4.12
C TYR A 207 -19.14 -5.39 3.16
N PRO A 208 -18.98 -5.10 1.85
CA PRO A 208 -18.38 -6.05 0.91
C PRO A 208 -17.02 -6.53 1.40
N ALA A 209 -16.70 -7.81 1.21
CA ALA A 209 -15.40 -8.36 1.58
C ALA A 209 -14.27 -7.70 0.76
N PRO A 210 -13.07 -7.46 1.36
CA PRO A 210 -12.02 -6.70 0.72
C PRO A 210 -11.46 -7.40 -0.53
N LYS A 211 -11.41 -6.67 -1.62
CA LYS A 211 -10.62 -6.96 -2.81
C LYS A 211 -9.45 -5.99 -2.87
N ARG A 212 -8.32 -6.42 -3.39
CA ARG A 212 -7.12 -5.58 -3.50
C ARG A 212 -6.74 -5.41 -4.96
N LYS A 213 -6.26 -4.22 -5.30
CA LYS A 213 -5.87 -3.85 -6.66
C LYS A 213 -4.66 -2.94 -6.65
N PHE A 214 -3.79 -3.15 -7.64
CA PHE A 214 -2.69 -2.25 -7.94
C PHE A 214 -3.03 -1.30 -9.07
N TYR A 215 -2.48 -0.10 -8.99
CA TYR A 215 -2.50 0.92 -10.05
C TYR A 215 -1.09 1.45 -10.27
N VAL A 216 -0.71 1.56 -11.53
CA VAL A 216 0.54 2.20 -11.99
C VAL A 216 0.17 3.52 -12.61
N LEU A 217 0.54 4.59 -11.95
CA LEU A 217 0.25 5.96 -12.34
C LEU A 217 1.54 6.64 -12.79
N GLU A 218 1.43 7.60 -13.69
CA GLU A 218 2.52 8.44 -14.17
C GLU A 218 2.20 9.91 -13.93
N LYS A 219 3.21 10.65 -13.46
CA LYS A 219 3.16 12.09 -13.27
C LYS A 219 3.41 12.83 -14.56
#